data_93c84763443167c6f67d903d332215f4
#
_entry.id   93c84763443167c6f67d903d332215f4
#
_cell.length_a   1.000
_cell.length_b   1.000
_cell.length_c   1.000
_cell.angle_alpha   90.00
_cell.angle_beta   90.00
_cell.angle_gamma   90.00
#
_symmetry.space_group_name_H-M   'P 1'
#
loop_
_entity.id
_entity.type
_entity.pdbx_description
1 polymer ?
#
loop_
_entity_poly.entity_id
_entity_poly.type
_entity_poly.pdbx_seq_one_letter_code
_entity_poly.pdbx_strand_id
1 'polypeptide(L)'
;MMEIKEIMNILPHGYPFLLVDRIIEVEPGKRIIGIKNVTYNEPFFPGHFPGRPIMPGVLIIEAMAQTAGILVFSSLPQEQFKTPVYFLGIDNVRFRKPVVPGDQLRLELEITKHRQSIWGFKGKALVDGNLVAEAELLAMLGDEK
;
A
#
# COMPACT_ATOMS: atom_id res chain seq x y z
N MET A 1 7.78 9.19 -11.13
CA MET A 1 8.01 7.74 -10.95
C MET A 1 9.09 7.51 -9.90
N MET A 2 8.94 6.51 -9.04
CA MET A 2 9.94 6.20 -8.01
C MET A 2 10.33 4.75 -8.09
N GLU A 3 11.64 4.49 -8.05
CA GLU A 3 12.18 3.14 -7.96
C GLU A 3 12.34 2.74 -6.52
N ILE A 4 12.69 1.47 -6.29
CA ILE A 4 12.69 0.89 -4.95
C ILE A 4 13.59 1.64 -3.96
N LYS A 5 14.72 2.16 -4.41
CA LYS A 5 15.62 2.87 -3.49
C LYS A 5 14.99 4.14 -2.94
N GLU A 6 14.25 4.86 -3.77
CA GLU A 6 13.52 6.04 -3.28
C GLU A 6 12.43 5.64 -2.30
N ILE A 7 11.70 4.56 -2.62
CA ILE A 7 10.64 4.07 -1.74
C ILE A 7 11.23 3.72 -0.37
N MET A 8 12.37 3.05 -0.36
CA MET A 8 13.03 2.66 0.89
C MET A 8 13.49 3.87 1.71
N ASN A 9 13.75 4.99 1.06
CA ASN A 9 14.11 6.21 1.78
C ASN A 9 12.90 6.92 2.38
N ILE A 10 11.71 6.61 1.90
CA ILE A 10 10.48 7.30 2.30
C ILE A 10 9.74 6.53 3.37
N LEU A 11 9.56 5.23 3.19
CA LEU A 11 8.78 4.40 4.10
C LEU A 11 9.63 3.84 5.23
N PRO A 12 9.05 3.70 6.44
CA PRO A 12 9.78 3.08 7.55
C PRO A 12 9.87 1.57 7.44
N HIS A 13 9.10 0.96 6.54
CA HIS A 13 9.01 -0.49 6.40
C HIS A 13 10.28 -1.09 5.77
N GLY A 14 10.55 -2.35 6.08
CA GLY A 14 11.67 -3.08 5.50
C GLY A 14 11.29 -4.54 5.28
N TYR A 15 12.21 -5.30 4.69
CA TYR A 15 12.02 -6.72 4.44
C TYR A 15 11.63 -7.45 5.73
N PRO A 16 10.65 -8.34 5.73
CA PRO A 16 9.89 -8.82 4.58
C PRO A 16 8.55 -8.09 4.41
N PHE A 17 8.39 -6.92 4.99
CA PHE A 17 7.09 -6.23 5.06
C PHE A 17 7.01 -4.98 4.19
N LEU A 18 7.98 -4.74 3.33
CA LEU A 18 7.88 -3.66 2.34
C LEU A 18 7.16 -4.22 1.12
N LEU A 19 5.95 -3.73 0.87
CA LEU A 19 5.05 -4.32 -0.12
C LEU A 19 4.77 -3.40 -1.30
N VAL A 20 5.68 -2.49 -1.60
CA VAL A 20 5.57 -1.61 -2.77
C VAL A 20 6.88 -1.66 -3.52
N ASP A 21 6.83 -2.00 -4.80
CA ASP A 21 8.04 -2.19 -5.60
C ASP A 21 8.37 -0.99 -6.48
N ARG A 22 7.36 -0.22 -6.85
CA ARG A 22 7.55 0.95 -7.73
C ARG A 22 6.36 1.87 -7.60
N ILE A 23 6.60 3.16 -7.75
CA ILE A 23 5.53 4.14 -7.91
C ILE A 23 5.54 4.58 -9.36
N ILE A 24 4.43 4.38 -10.05
CA ILE A 24 4.30 4.75 -11.46
C ILE A 24 4.01 6.23 -11.59
N GLU A 25 3.16 6.73 -10.71
CA GLU A 25 2.64 8.09 -10.83
C GLU A 25 2.26 8.60 -9.45
N VAL A 26 2.60 9.85 -9.15
CA VAL A 26 2.16 10.48 -7.91
C VAL A 26 1.79 11.92 -8.21
N GLU A 27 0.63 12.31 -7.70
CA GLU A 27 0.16 13.69 -7.74
C GLU A 27 0.00 14.12 -6.28
N PRO A 28 1.00 14.84 -5.73
CA PRO A 28 0.99 15.19 -4.31
C PRO A 28 -0.32 15.87 -3.91
N GLY A 29 -0.85 15.46 -2.77
CA GLY A 29 -2.10 15.99 -2.27
C GLY A 29 -3.34 15.40 -2.90
N LYS A 30 -3.20 14.52 -3.89
CA LYS A 30 -4.35 13.96 -4.59
C LYS A 30 -4.35 12.46 -4.71
N ARG A 31 -3.43 11.88 -5.49
CA ARG A 31 -3.49 10.46 -5.80
C ARG A 31 -2.14 9.87 -6.14
N ILE A 32 -2.07 8.56 -6.13
CA ILE A 32 -0.84 7.82 -6.39
C ILE A 32 -1.20 6.48 -7.02
N ILE A 33 -0.29 5.97 -7.84
CA ILE A 33 -0.39 4.64 -8.41
C ILE A 33 0.92 3.92 -8.14
N GLY A 34 0.83 2.79 -7.45
CA GLY A 34 1.98 1.97 -7.13
C GLY A 34 1.86 0.57 -7.69
N ILE A 35 2.96 -0.16 -7.65
CA ILE A 35 3.04 -1.53 -8.14
C ILE A 35 3.58 -2.42 -7.04
N LYS A 36 2.94 -3.57 -6.83
CA LYS A 36 3.46 -4.66 -6.03
C LYS A 36 3.56 -5.89 -6.92
N ASN A 37 4.75 -6.40 -7.11
CA ASN A 37 4.95 -7.66 -7.82
C ASN A 37 4.77 -8.80 -6.85
N VAL A 38 3.84 -9.70 -7.15
CA VAL A 38 3.56 -10.85 -6.28
C VAL A 38 4.38 -12.04 -6.80
N THR A 39 5.31 -12.51 -5.99
CA THR A 39 6.17 -13.62 -6.38
C THR A 39 6.06 -14.73 -5.35
N TYR A 40 6.33 -15.97 -5.78
CA TYR A 40 6.30 -17.09 -4.83
C TYR A 40 7.40 -16.96 -3.77
N ASN A 41 8.44 -16.21 -4.08
CA ASN A 41 9.56 -16.02 -3.15
C ASN A 41 9.22 -14.96 -2.10
N GLU A 42 8.12 -15.19 -1.38
CA GLU A 42 7.69 -14.33 -0.28
C GLU A 42 7.33 -15.23 0.91
N PRO A 43 7.70 -14.81 2.12
CA PRO A 43 7.65 -15.71 3.28
C PRO A 43 6.26 -16.20 3.69
N PHE A 44 5.18 -15.54 3.27
CA PHE A 44 3.85 -15.94 3.71
C PHE A 44 3.23 -17.05 2.87
N PHE A 45 3.72 -17.30 1.65
CA PHE A 45 3.05 -18.26 0.77
C PHE A 45 3.09 -19.70 1.25
N PRO A 46 4.18 -20.20 1.86
CA PRO A 46 4.15 -21.58 2.34
C PRO A 46 3.03 -21.86 3.35
N GLY A 47 2.62 -20.83 4.09
CA GLY A 47 1.58 -20.99 5.10
C GLY A 47 0.18 -20.59 4.62
N HIS A 48 0.09 -19.95 3.47
CA HIS A 48 -1.20 -19.40 3.03
C HIS A 48 -1.39 -19.66 1.54
N PHE A 49 -1.67 -20.85 1.15
CA PHE A 49 -1.85 -22.04 1.95
C PHE A 49 -0.92 -23.12 1.42
N PRO A 50 -0.55 -24.12 2.23
CA PRO A 50 0.36 -25.17 1.76
C PRO A 50 -0.11 -25.78 0.44
N GLY A 51 0.75 -25.70 -0.58
CA GLY A 51 0.43 -26.21 -1.91
C GLY A 51 -0.54 -25.36 -2.71
N ARG A 52 -1.00 -24.24 -2.16
CA ARG A 52 -2.00 -23.41 -2.82
C ARG A 52 -1.76 -21.93 -2.43
N PRO A 53 -0.76 -21.30 -3.05
CA PRO A 53 -0.38 -19.96 -2.65
C PRO A 53 -1.39 -18.89 -3.07
N ILE A 54 -1.90 -18.16 -2.09
CA ILE A 54 -2.82 -17.05 -2.31
C ILE A 54 -2.33 -15.91 -1.44
N MET A 55 -2.21 -14.72 -2.00
CA MET A 55 -1.79 -13.57 -1.22
C MET A 55 -2.86 -13.23 -0.19
N PRO A 56 -2.50 -13.16 1.10
CA PRO A 56 -3.48 -12.79 2.12
C PRO A 56 -4.10 -11.44 1.81
N GLY A 57 -5.44 -11.38 1.87
CA GLY A 57 -6.14 -10.13 1.57
C GLY A 57 -5.71 -8.99 2.46
N VAL A 58 -5.43 -9.28 3.74
CA VAL A 58 -4.99 -8.24 4.67
C VAL A 58 -3.67 -7.62 4.24
N LEU A 59 -2.82 -8.37 3.54
CA LEU A 59 -1.56 -7.83 3.03
C LEU A 59 -1.77 -6.99 1.77
N ILE A 60 -2.83 -7.23 1.02
CA ILE A 60 -3.19 -6.34 -0.08
C ILE A 60 -3.58 -4.97 0.50
N ILE A 61 -4.35 -4.98 1.60
CA ILE A 61 -4.70 -3.75 2.29
C ILE A 61 -3.45 -3.05 2.80
N GLU A 62 -2.50 -3.82 3.35
CA GLU A 62 -1.25 -3.24 3.83
C GLU A 62 -0.47 -2.59 2.68
N ALA A 63 -0.43 -3.26 1.52
CA ALA A 63 0.25 -2.68 0.34
C ALA A 63 -0.42 -1.37 -0.09
N MET A 64 -1.76 -1.31 -0.03
CA MET A 64 -2.46 -0.06 -0.29
C MET A 64 -2.07 1.02 0.72
N ALA A 65 -1.98 0.66 2.00
CA ALA A 65 -1.62 1.61 3.04
C ALA A 65 -0.22 2.16 2.85
N GLN A 66 0.72 1.30 2.45
CA GLN A 66 2.09 1.76 2.20
C GLN A 66 2.14 2.70 1.00
N THR A 67 1.40 2.38 -0.04
CA THR A 67 1.30 3.25 -1.21
C THR A 67 0.70 4.60 -0.81
N ALA A 68 -0.35 4.59 0.00
CA ALA A 68 -0.95 5.81 0.53
C ALA A 68 0.05 6.60 1.38
N GLY A 69 0.88 5.89 2.15
CA GLY A 69 1.92 6.54 2.95
C GLY A 69 2.90 7.33 2.09
N ILE A 70 3.29 6.75 0.96
CA ILE A 70 4.17 7.47 0.03
C ILE A 70 3.48 8.73 -0.48
N LEU A 71 2.19 8.66 -0.76
CA LEU A 71 1.43 9.83 -1.19
C LEU A 71 1.47 10.94 -0.13
N VAL A 72 1.27 10.57 1.14
CA VAL A 72 1.36 11.53 2.24
C VAL A 72 2.75 12.15 2.29
N PHE A 73 3.79 11.32 2.29
CA PHE A 73 5.16 11.81 2.40
C PHE A 73 5.56 12.67 1.20
N SER A 74 4.93 12.48 0.05
CA SER A 74 5.28 13.26 -1.14
C SER A 74 4.97 14.74 -0.97
N SER A 75 4.13 15.11 0.00
CA SER A 75 3.81 16.51 0.28
C SER A 75 4.47 17.01 1.56
N LEU A 76 5.37 16.23 2.15
CA LEU A 76 6.01 16.60 3.41
C LEU A 76 7.51 16.76 3.22
N PRO A 77 8.17 17.53 4.11
CA PRO A 77 9.62 17.66 4.02
C PRO A 77 10.32 16.34 4.34
N GLN A 78 11.53 16.18 3.82
CA GLN A 78 12.31 14.96 3.99
C GLN A 78 12.51 14.58 5.44
N GLU A 79 12.54 15.57 6.33
CA GLU A 79 12.71 15.31 7.75
C GLU A 79 11.60 14.47 8.34
N GLN A 80 10.45 14.43 7.65
CA GLN A 80 9.31 13.64 8.10
C GLN A 80 9.33 12.23 7.55
N PHE A 81 10.22 11.93 6.61
CA PHE A 81 10.28 10.61 6.00
C PHE A 81 10.50 9.54 7.07
N LYS A 82 9.92 8.37 6.85
CA LYS A 82 10.02 7.21 7.74
C LYS A 82 9.31 7.40 9.08
N THR A 83 8.52 8.46 9.23
CA THR A 83 7.67 8.61 10.41
C THR A 83 6.63 7.49 10.38
N PRO A 84 6.38 6.81 11.49
CA PRO A 84 5.39 5.75 11.50
C PRO A 84 4.01 6.24 11.12
N VAL A 85 3.28 5.38 10.41
CA VAL A 85 1.91 5.65 10.01
C VAL A 85 1.04 4.60 10.66
N TYR A 86 0.01 5.02 11.36
CA TYR A 86 -0.87 4.13 12.09
C TYR A 86 -2.24 4.12 11.46
N PHE A 87 -2.81 2.93 11.31
CA PHE A 87 -4.19 2.80 10.91
C PHE A 87 -5.11 3.30 12.02
N LEU A 88 -6.13 4.06 11.63
CA LEU A 88 -7.22 4.44 12.53
C LEU A 88 -8.50 3.71 12.16
N GLY A 89 -8.63 3.31 10.91
CA GLY A 89 -9.80 2.58 10.49
C GLY A 89 -9.62 2.03 9.08
N ILE A 90 -10.33 0.94 8.82
CA ILE A 90 -10.40 0.31 7.50
C ILE A 90 -11.86 -0.01 7.27
N ASP A 91 -12.44 0.55 6.23
CA ASP A 91 -13.87 0.44 5.98
C ASP A 91 -14.17 0.00 4.56
N ASN A 92 -15.34 -0.58 4.37
CA ASN A 92 -15.85 -0.93 3.05
C ASN A 92 -14.89 -1.79 2.25
N VAL A 93 -14.29 -2.77 2.92
CA VAL A 93 -13.32 -3.67 2.31
C VAL A 93 -14.08 -4.73 1.53
N ARG A 94 -13.61 -4.98 0.30
CA ARG A 94 -14.12 -6.08 -0.52
C ARG A 94 -12.95 -6.76 -1.20
N PHE A 95 -12.94 -8.09 -1.15
CA PHE A 95 -11.99 -8.92 -1.86
C PHE A 95 -12.78 -9.64 -2.94
N ARG A 96 -12.43 -9.40 -4.20
CA ARG A 96 -13.25 -9.87 -5.32
C ARG A 96 -12.66 -11.04 -6.06
N LYS A 97 -11.34 -11.16 -6.08
CA LYS A 97 -10.64 -12.25 -6.75
C LYS A 97 -9.36 -12.59 -5.99
N PRO A 98 -8.97 -13.87 -5.97
CA PRO A 98 -7.69 -14.24 -5.36
C PRO A 98 -6.52 -13.64 -6.14
N VAL A 99 -5.47 -13.30 -5.42
CA VAL A 99 -4.22 -12.83 -6.00
C VAL A 99 -3.18 -13.91 -5.74
N VAL A 100 -2.47 -14.29 -6.78
CA VAL A 100 -1.53 -15.42 -6.72
C VAL A 100 -0.16 -15.03 -7.24
N PRO A 101 0.89 -15.82 -6.94
CA PRO A 101 2.22 -15.53 -7.48
C PRO A 101 2.19 -15.44 -8.99
N GLY A 102 2.87 -14.44 -9.52
CA GLY A 102 2.85 -14.11 -10.94
C GLY A 102 2.00 -12.90 -11.25
N ASP A 103 1.09 -12.54 -10.35
CA ASP A 103 0.27 -11.35 -10.55
C ASP A 103 1.07 -10.10 -10.24
N GLN A 104 0.72 -9.01 -10.91
CA GLN A 104 1.22 -7.69 -10.57
C GLN A 104 0.05 -6.84 -10.10
N LEU A 105 0.11 -6.39 -8.86
CA LEU A 105 -0.92 -5.53 -8.31
C LEU A 105 -0.66 -4.09 -8.71
N ARG A 106 -1.68 -3.45 -9.26
CA ARG A 106 -1.69 -2.02 -9.47
C ARG A 106 -2.51 -1.42 -8.34
N LEU A 107 -1.87 -0.58 -7.54
CA LEU A 107 -2.45 -0.02 -6.32
C LEU A 107 -2.76 1.45 -6.58
N GLU A 108 -4.04 1.79 -6.58
CA GLU A 108 -4.47 3.17 -6.86
C GLU A 108 -5.12 3.75 -5.62
N LEU A 109 -4.54 4.81 -5.09
CA LEU A 109 -5.03 5.47 -3.90
C LEU A 109 -5.29 6.94 -4.17
N GLU A 110 -6.39 7.45 -3.62
CA GLU A 110 -6.65 8.88 -3.68
C GLU A 110 -7.04 9.38 -2.30
N ILE A 111 -6.64 10.61 -2.00
CA ILE A 111 -6.96 11.23 -0.72
C ILE A 111 -8.42 11.67 -0.75
N THR A 112 -9.20 11.23 0.25
CA THR A 112 -10.59 11.63 0.38
C THR A 112 -10.76 12.71 1.44
N LYS A 113 -9.85 12.76 2.41
CA LYS A 113 -9.86 13.84 3.39
C LYS A 113 -8.48 13.97 4.03
N HIS A 114 -8.21 15.16 4.51
CA HIS A 114 -6.97 15.45 5.22
C HIS A 114 -7.26 16.52 6.25
N ARG A 115 -6.98 16.23 7.49
CA ARG A 115 -7.24 17.16 8.58
C ARG A 115 -6.16 16.97 9.66
N GLN A 116 -5.28 17.95 9.78
CA GLN A 116 -4.16 17.88 10.70
C GLN A 116 -3.30 16.67 10.36
N SER A 117 -3.13 15.73 11.29
CA SER A 117 -2.28 14.55 11.04
C SER A 117 -3.09 13.34 10.57
N ILE A 118 -4.36 13.54 10.22
CA ILE A 118 -5.24 12.44 9.83
C ILE A 118 -5.54 12.54 8.35
N TRP A 119 -5.39 11.40 7.66
CA TRP A 119 -5.67 11.27 6.23
C TRP A 119 -6.65 10.14 5.97
N GLY A 120 -7.59 10.39 5.06
CA GLY A 120 -8.48 9.36 4.55
C GLY A 120 -8.18 9.08 3.10
N PHE A 121 -8.33 7.83 2.69
CA PHE A 121 -8.02 7.39 1.33
C PHE A 121 -9.08 6.44 0.82
N LYS A 122 -9.23 6.42 -0.49
CA LYS A 122 -9.99 5.39 -1.18
C LYS A 122 -9.01 4.62 -2.05
N GLY A 123 -9.00 3.31 -1.92
CA GLY A 123 -8.01 2.48 -2.58
C GLY A 123 -8.61 1.36 -3.39
N LYS A 124 -7.92 1.03 -4.48
CA LYS A 124 -8.24 -0.10 -5.35
C LYS A 124 -6.97 -0.86 -5.67
N ALA A 125 -7.11 -2.19 -5.76
CA ALA A 125 -6.04 -3.04 -6.25
C ALA A 125 -6.54 -3.76 -7.48
N LEU A 126 -5.75 -3.73 -8.55
CA LEU A 126 -6.13 -4.33 -9.83
C LEU A 126 -5.04 -5.27 -10.31
N VAL A 127 -5.46 -6.34 -11.01
CA VAL A 127 -4.56 -7.24 -11.72
C VAL A 127 -5.05 -7.30 -13.15
N ASP A 128 -4.19 -6.96 -14.10
CA ASP A 128 -4.54 -6.94 -15.54
C ASP A 128 -5.81 -6.13 -15.80
N GLY A 129 -5.97 -5.02 -15.08
CA GLY A 129 -7.13 -4.15 -15.25
C GLY A 129 -8.39 -4.60 -14.52
N ASN A 130 -8.37 -5.75 -13.86
CA ASN A 130 -9.53 -6.26 -13.13
C ASN A 130 -9.43 -5.93 -11.66
N LEU A 131 -10.50 -5.40 -11.09
CA LEU A 131 -10.53 -5.06 -9.67
C LEU A 131 -10.50 -6.33 -8.83
N VAL A 132 -9.48 -6.46 -7.99
CA VAL A 132 -9.35 -7.63 -7.10
C VAL A 132 -9.65 -7.29 -5.65
N ALA A 133 -9.46 -6.04 -5.25
CA ALA A 133 -9.76 -5.61 -3.88
C ALA A 133 -9.98 -4.11 -3.85
N GLU A 134 -10.73 -3.64 -2.86
CA GLU A 134 -10.93 -2.21 -2.63
C GLU A 134 -11.16 -1.96 -1.15
N ALA A 135 -10.86 -0.76 -0.70
CA ALA A 135 -11.02 -0.40 0.70
C ALA A 135 -10.97 1.11 0.87
N GLU A 136 -11.49 1.58 2.00
CA GLU A 136 -11.29 2.94 2.46
C GLU A 136 -10.41 2.87 3.69
N LEU A 137 -9.41 3.75 3.75
CA LEU A 137 -8.41 3.74 4.80
C LEU A 137 -8.43 5.06 5.55
N LEU A 138 -8.25 5.00 6.86
CA LEU A 138 -8.04 6.18 7.67
C LEU A 138 -6.74 5.97 8.43
N ALA A 139 -5.83 6.92 8.33
CA ALA A 139 -4.50 6.78 8.90
C ALA A 139 -4.06 8.06 9.56
N MET A 140 -3.17 7.92 10.54
CA MET A 140 -2.58 9.04 11.25
C MET A 140 -1.07 8.98 11.12
N LEU A 141 -0.48 10.12 10.78
CA LEU A 141 0.96 10.27 10.78
C LEU A 141 1.36 10.85 12.11
N GLY A 142 2.28 10.20 12.78
CA GLY A 142 2.70 10.73 14.06
C GLY A 142 3.79 9.92 14.68
N ASP A 143 4.43 10.53 15.66
CA ASP A 143 5.50 9.86 16.35
C ASP A 143 4.95 8.75 17.18
N GLU A 144 4.05 9.09 18.05
CA GLU A 144 3.49 8.13 18.95
C GLU A 144 2.38 8.79 19.69
N LYS A 145 1.65 8.03 20.40
CA LYS A 145 0.53 8.56 21.14
C LYS A 145 0.83 8.88 22.49
#